data_081a49320b9db394a1f32c9c3d3ee53b
#
_entry.id   081a49320b9db394a1f32c9c3d3ee53b
#
_cell.length_a   1.000
_cell.length_b   1.000
_cell.length_c   1.000
_cell.angle_alpha   90.00
_cell.angle_beta   90.00
_cell.angle_gamma   90.00
#
_symmetry.space_group_name_H-M   'P 1'
#
loop_
_entity.id
_entity.type
_entity.pdbx_description
1 polymer ?
#
loop_
_entity_poly.entity_id
_entity_poly.type
_entity_poly.pdbx_seq_one_letter_code
_entity_poly.pdbx_strand_id
1 'polypeptide(L)'
;MPPCIATFDWKPFDATQKHSRTFDAENAQPLTLFADRIGGSNVFGAFHDSKLVGIAGLLIGKGQKEAHKGRLVGMYVRPSARKVGVGRRLVETIIEFARQRVELIQLAVVSDNEPARRVYERLGFVEYGLEKKALKQDGRYYDEVLMAKDLKPED
;
A
#
# COMPACT_ATOMS: atom_id res chain seq x y z
N MET A 1 -10.15 -9.43 -28.44
CA MET A 1 -9.60 -8.11 -28.11
C MET A 1 -8.86 -8.21 -26.81
N PRO A 2 -7.59 -7.85 -26.79
CA PRO A 2 -6.93 -7.74 -25.50
C PRO A 2 -7.69 -6.67 -24.70
N PRO A 3 -7.88 -6.85 -23.39
CA PRO A 3 -8.44 -5.81 -22.57
C PRO A 3 -7.59 -4.56 -22.74
N CYS A 4 -8.25 -3.40 -22.92
CA CYS A 4 -7.56 -2.14 -22.88
C CYS A 4 -6.70 -2.11 -21.62
N ILE A 5 -5.40 -2.21 -21.79
CA ILE A 5 -4.46 -1.96 -20.72
C ILE A 5 -4.61 -0.46 -20.46
N ALA A 6 -5.38 -0.13 -19.43
CA ALA A 6 -5.44 1.24 -18.96
C ALA A 6 -4.01 1.65 -18.62
N THR A 7 -3.47 2.60 -19.34
CA THR A 7 -2.14 3.13 -19.05
C THR A 7 -2.24 3.97 -17.79
N PHE A 8 -1.78 3.40 -16.70
CA PHE A 8 -1.64 4.13 -15.43
C PHE A 8 -0.31 4.90 -15.46
N ASP A 9 -0.39 6.19 -15.19
CA ASP A 9 0.78 7.05 -15.06
C ASP A 9 1.26 7.01 -13.59
N TRP A 10 2.41 6.43 -13.34
CA TRP A 10 2.99 6.24 -12.02
C TRP A 10 3.88 7.43 -11.69
N LYS A 11 3.40 8.33 -10.84
CA LYS A 11 4.15 9.51 -10.41
C LYS A 11 4.33 9.55 -8.90
N PRO A 12 5.43 10.16 -8.42
CA PRO A 12 5.52 10.54 -7.01
C PRO A 12 4.32 11.42 -6.66
N PHE A 13 3.71 11.14 -5.53
CA PHE A 13 2.53 11.85 -5.07
C PHE A 13 2.94 13.14 -4.35
N ASP A 14 2.36 14.27 -4.74
CA ASP A 14 2.52 15.54 -4.05
C ASP A 14 1.39 15.72 -3.02
N ALA A 15 1.76 15.67 -1.73
CA ALA A 15 0.83 15.74 -0.60
C ALA A 15 0.29 17.15 -0.31
N THR A 16 0.58 18.15 -1.13
CA THR A 16 0.25 19.56 -0.82
C THR A 16 -1.22 19.95 -1.07
N GLN A 17 -2.06 19.06 -1.60
CA GLN A 17 -3.47 19.36 -1.83
C GLN A 17 -4.36 18.99 -0.64
N LYS A 18 -4.93 19.98 0.03
CA LYS A 18 -5.75 19.84 1.25
C LYS A 18 -7.26 19.73 0.96
N HIS A 19 -7.99 18.85 1.67
CA HIS A 19 -9.46 18.80 1.68
C HIS A 19 -10.06 18.23 2.99
N SER A 20 -11.35 18.51 3.29
CA SER A 20 -12.04 18.23 4.55
C SER A 20 -13.04 17.05 4.52
N ARG A 21 -13.48 16.55 5.67
CA ARG A 21 -14.00 15.20 5.94
C ARG A 21 -15.49 15.07 6.22
N THR A 22 -16.10 13.88 5.88
CA THR A 22 -17.19 13.16 6.56
C THR A 22 -17.17 11.67 6.17
N PHE A 23 -17.75 10.77 6.96
CA PHE A 23 -17.59 9.30 6.87
C PHE A 23 -18.18 8.67 5.59
N ASP A 24 -19.30 9.14 5.09
CA ASP A 24 -19.80 8.76 3.74
C ASP A 24 -18.84 9.23 2.64
N ALA A 25 -17.96 10.13 2.99
CA ALA A 25 -16.85 10.56 2.19
C ALA A 25 -15.60 9.67 2.35
N GLU A 26 -15.55 8.65 3.23
CA GLU A 26 -14.37 7.75 3.25
C GLU A 26 -14.27 6.91 1.97
N ASN A 27 -15.39 6.56 1.37
CA ASN A 27 -15.40 6.03 0.00
C ASN A 27 -15.29 7.11 -1.09
N ALA A 28 -15.49 8.37 -0.74
CA ALA A 28 -15.39 9.54 -1.63
C ALA A 28 -14.28 10.51 -1.24
N GLN A 29 -13.54 10.24 -0.15
CA GLN A 29 -12.41 11.07 0.25
C GLN A 29 -11.35 11.09 -0.84
N PRO A 30 -10.78 12.27 -1.15
CA PRO A 30 -9.59 12.31 -1.97
C PRO A 30 -8.53 11.42 -1.34
N LEU A 31 -7.93 10.55 -2.11
CA LEU A 31 -6.84 9.68 -1.66
C LEU A 31 -5.65 10.47 -1.06
N THR A 32 -5.59 11.77 -1.35
CA THR A 32 -4.70 12.75 -0.72
C THR A 32 -4.73 12.73 0.80
N LEU A 33 -5.91 12.47 1.41
CA LEU A 33 -6.02 12.40 2.88
C LEU A 33 -5.35 11.16 3.46
N PHE A 34 -5.37 10.06 2.74
CA PHE A 34 -4.62 8.86 3.13
C PHE A 34 -3.11 9.10 3.04
N ALA A 35 -2.67 9.82 2.00
CA ALA A 35 -1.28 10.22 1.86
C ALA A 35 -0.81 11.13 3.02
N ASP A 36 -1.63 12.08 3.43
CA ASP A 36 -1.33 12.95 4.59
C ASP A 36 -1.21 12.15 5.90
N ARG A 37 -2.01 11.10 6.07
CA ARG A 37 -1.93 10.20 7.24
C ARG A 37 -0.65 9.38 7.27
N ILE A 38 -0.10 9.07 6.12
CA ILE A 38 1.15 8.31 5.99
C ILE A 38 2.37 9.19 6.34
N GLY A 39 2.22 10.49 6.36
CA GLY A 39 3.13 11.53 6.84
C GLY A 39 4.60 11.36 6.50
N GLY A 40 5.15 12.16 5.59
CA GLY A 40 6.60 12.22 5.31
C GLY A 40 7.22 10.98 4.69
N SER A 41 6.44 9.99 4.31
CA SER A 41 6.89 8.77 3.64
C SER A 41 6.93 8.92 2.13
N ASN A 42 7.56 7.97 1.48
CA ASN A 42 7.52 7.86 0.03
C ASN A 42 6.15 7.32 -0.40
N VAL A 43 5.32 8.16 -0.97
CA VAL A 43 3.95 7.82 -1.40
C VAL A 43 3.87 7.79 -2.91
N PHE A 44 3.25 6.74 -3.43
CA PHE A 44 3.04 6.52 -4.87
C PHE A 44 1.55 6.57 -5.17
N GLY A 45 1.20 7.25 -6.24
CA GLY A 45 -0.16 7.34 -6.74
C GLY A 45 -0.33 6.64 -8.08
N ALA A 46 -1.46 5.98 -8.25
CA ALA A 46 -1.91 5.46 -9.53
C ALA A 46 -2.97 6.40 -10.11
N PHE A 47 -2.76 6.84 -11.35
CA PHE A 47 -3.66 7.77 -12.03
C PHE A 47 -4.27 7.11 -13.26
N HIS A 48 -5.56 7.37 -13.48
CA HIS A 48 -6.27 7.02 -14.69
C HIS A 48 -7.04 8.25 -15.19
N ASP A 49 -6.81 8.64 -16.43
CA ASP A 49 -7.37 9.87 -17.01
C ASP A 49 -7.16 11.10 -16.09
N SER A 50 -5.93 11.26 -15.58
CA SER A 50 -5.53 12.33 -14.67
C SER A 50 -6.23 12.30 -13.29
N LYS A 51 -6.98 11.26 -12.98
CA LYS A 51 -7.62 11.06 -11.66
C LYS A 51 -6.83 10.07 -10.82
N LEU A 52 -6.62 10.42 -9.56
CA LEU A 52 -5.99 9.52 -8.60
C LEU A 52 -6.95 8.37 -8.24
N VAL A 53 -6.55 7.13 -8.55
CA VAL A 53 -7.38 5.94 -8.34
C VAL A 53 -6.79 4.97 -7.32
N GLY A 54 -5.54 5.14 -6.94
CA GLY A 54 -4.89 4.30 -5.94
C GLY A 54 -3.67 4.97 -5.34
N ILE A 55 -3.34 4.59 -4.11
CA ILE A 55 -2.13 5.02 -3.40
C ILE A 55 -1.50 3.88 -2.64
N ALA A 56 -0.21 3.97 -2.41
CA ALA A 56 0.52 3.16 -1.45
C ALA A 56 1.77 3.92 -1.01
N GLY A 57 2.23 3.68 0.21
CA GLY A 57 3.41 4.33 0.76
C GLY A 57 4.44 3.35 1.29
N LEU A 58 5.69 3.81 1.35
CA LEU A 58 6.79 3.10 1.97
C LEU A 58 7.40 3.96 3.08
N LEU A 59 7.30 3.48 4.31
CA LEU A 59 8.00 4.02 5.47
C LEU A 59 9.33 3.31 5.61
N ILE A 60 10.43 4.06 5.54
CA ILE A 60 11.76 3.52 5.81
C ILE A 60 12.08 3.72 7.28
N GLY A 61 12.59 2.67 7.93
CA GLY A 61 12.95 2.71 9.35
C GLY A 61 13.98 3.80 9.63
N LYS A 62 13.84 4.44 10.79
CA LYS A 62 14.74 5.48 11.26
C LYS A 62 15.77 4.92 12.22
N GLY A 63 16.99 5.42 12.14
CA GLY A 63 18.08 4.98 13.00
C GLY A 63 18.75 3.69 12.50
N GLN A 64 19.94 3.44 13.02
CA GLN A 64 20.83 2.38 12.53
C GLN A 64 20.25 0.97 12.60
N LYS A 65 19.39 0.70 13.60
CA LYS A 65 18.84 -0.65 13.82
C LYS A 65 17.68 -1.00 12.91
N GLU A 66 17.04 -0.02 12.30
CA GLU A 66 15.81 -0.21 11.51
C GLU A 66 15.91 0.31 10.08
N ALA A 67 16.99 1.01 9.73
CA ALA A 67 17.18 1.61 8.40
C ALA A 67 17.21 0.58 7.25
N HIS A 68 17.44 -0.69 7.56
CA HIS A 68 17.40 -1.79 6.58
C HIS A 68 15.99 -2.28 6.25
N LYS A 69 14.96 -1.80 6.97
CA LYS A 69 13.57 -2.21 6.80
C LYS A 69 12.71 -1.10 6.20
N GLY A 70 11.85 -1.47 5.28
CA GLY A 70 10.73 -0.66 4.82
C GLY A 70 9.40 -1.25 5.27
N ARG A 71 8.41 -0.40 5.49
CA ARG A 71 7.03 -0.83 5.79
C ARG A 71 6.10 -0.28 4.72
N LEU A 72 5.40 -1.18 4.04
CA LEU A 72 4.34 -0.80 3.12
C LEU A 72 3.12 -0.40 3.92
N VAL A 73 2.59 0.78 3.66
CA VAL A 73 1.48 1.38 4.40
C VAL A 73 0.51 2.10 3.46
N GLY A 74 -0.72 2.31 3.94
CA GLY A 74 -1.71 3.13 3.25
C GLY A 74 -2.11 2.63 1.86
N MET A 75 -2.01 1.33 1.62
CA MET A 75 -2.45 0.73 0.36
C MET A 75 -3.96 0.88 0.20
N TYR A 76 -4.38 1.60 -0.82
CA TYR A 76 -5.78 1.77 -1.14
C TYR A 76 -5.98 1.93 -2.66
N VAL A 77 -7.00 1.26 -3.18
CA VAL A 77 -7.43 1.39 -4.58
C VAL A 77 -8.93 1.67 -4.59
N ARG A 78 -9.35 2.70 -5.32
CA ARG A 78 -10.77 3.01 -5.47
C ARG A 78 -11.54 1.81 -6.01
N PRO A 79 -12.79 1.56 -5.53
CA PRO A 79 -13.60 0.43 -6.00
C PRO A 79 -13.72 0.36 -7.53
N SER A 80 -13.86 1.50 -8.21
CA SER A 80 -13.95 1.59 -9.67
C SER A 80 -12.69 1.14 -10.41
N ALA A 81 -11.54 1.13 -9.75
CA ALA A 81 -10.25 0.76 -10.32
C ALA A 81 -9.73 -0.59 -9.80
N ARG A 82 -10.53 -1.32 -9.03
CA ARG A 82 -10.16 -2.65 -8.53
C ARG A 82 -10.28 -3.72 -9.61
N LYS A 83 -9.62 -4.87 -9.41
CA LYS A 83 -9.63 -6.06 -10.29
C LYS A 83 -8.99 -5.83 -11.68
N VAL A 84 -8.31 -4.72 -11.90
CA VAL A 84 -7.57 -4.43 -13.14
C VAL A 84 -6.06 -4.31 -12.91
N GLY A 85 -5.57 -4.76 -11.75
CA GLY A 85 -4.15 -4.84 -11.46
C GLY A 85 -3.50 -3.57 -10.91
N VAL A 86 -4.27 -2.56 -10.51
CA VAL A 86 -3.73 -1.30 -9.94
C VAL A 86 -2.97 -1.56 -8.64
N GLY A 87 -3.56 -2.32 -7.73
CA GLY A 87 -2.93 -2.66 -6.45
C GLY A 87 -1.61 -3.40 -6.63
N ARG A 88 -1.59 -4.38 -7.50
CA ARG A 88 -0.38 -5.12 -7.85
C ARG A 88 0.72 -4.18 -8.39
N ARG A 89 0.38 -3.30 -9.31
CA ARG A 89 1.34 -2.36 -9.90
C ARG A 89 1.88 -1.36 -8.89
N LEU A 90 1.03 -0.89 -7.96
CA LEU A 90 1.48 -0.05 -6.84
C LEU A 90 2.53 -0.76 -5.99
N VAL A 91 2.27 -2.00 -5.61
CA VAL A 91 3.21 -2.78 -4.79
C VAL A 91 4.48 -3.10 -5.57
N GLU A 92 4.39 -3.48 -6.85
CA GLU A 92 5.57 -3.68 -7.72
C GLU A 92 6.44 -2.42 -7.79
N THR A 93 5.82 -1.26 -7.93
CA THR A 93 6.53 0.04 -7.96
C THR A 93 7.24 0.31 -6.65
N ILE A 94 6.60 0.04 -5.53
CA ILE A 94 7.22 0.17 -4.20
C ILE A 94 8.38 -0.81 -4.03
N ILE A 95 8.22 -2.05 -4.44
CA ILE A 95 9.30 -3.05 -4.38
C ILE A 95 10.52 -2.56 -5.17
N GLU A 96 10.32 -2.09 -6.38
CA GLU A 96 11.40 -1.59 -7.22
C GLU A 96 12.10 -0.38 -6.61
N PHE A 97 11.34 0.57 -6.10
CA PHE A 97 11.87 1.72 -5.37
C PHE A 97 12.66 1.30 -4.12
N ALA A 98 12.18 0.30 -3.40
CA ALA A 98 12.78 -0.17 -2.15
C ALA A 98 14.09 -0.93 -2.33
N ARG A 99 14.30 -1.59 -3.48
CA ARG A 99 15.46 -2.47 -3.72
C ARG A 99 16.81 -1.82 -3.46
N GLN A 100 16.92 -0.54 -3.73
CA GLN A 100 18.18 0.21 -3.54
C GLN A 100 18.25 0.94 -2.20
N ARG A 101 17.24 0.82 -1.37
CA ARG A 101 17.10 1.61 -0.13
C ARG A 101 16.99 0.77 1.13
N VAL A 102 16.36 -0.39 1.04
CA VAL A 102 16.13 -1.30 2.17
C VAL A 102 16.42 -2.74 1.77
N GLU A 103 16.55 -3.60 2.77
CA GLU A 103 16.84 -5.02 2.57
C GLU A 103 15.57 -5.86 2.58
N LEU A 104 14.54 -5.40 3.28
CA LEU A 104 13.25 -6.08 3.33
C LEU A 104 12.10 -5.10 3.46
N ILE A 105 10.93 -5.54 3.01
CA ILE A 105 9.67 -4.81 3.18
C ILE A 105 8.75 -5.65 4.07
N GLN A 106 8.14 -5.01 5.05
CA GLN A 106 7.11 -5.59 5.91
C GLN A 106 5.77 -4.91 5.66
N LEU A 107 4.69 -5.63 5.90
CA LEU A 107 3.34 -5.10 5.87
C LEU A 107 2.43 -5.84 6.85
N ALA A 108 1.31 -5.21 7.17
CA ALA A 108 0.20 -5.83 7.88
C ALA A 108 -1.05 -5.73 7.02
N VAL A 109 -1.84 -6.79 6.96
CA VAL A 109 -3.07 -6.86 6.20
C VAL A 109 -4.16 -7.54 7.03
N VAL A 110 -5.37 -6.98 7.01
CA VAL A 110 -6.51 -7.59 7.72
C VAL A 110 -6.68 -9.03 7.25
N SER A 111 -6.79 -9.96 8.19
CA SER A 111 -6.82 -11.40 7.90
C SER A 111 -7.94 -11.81 6.94
N ASP A 112 -9.08 -11.11 6.99
CA ASP A 112 -10.25 -11.34 6.13
C ASP A 112 -10.09 -10.73 4.72
N ASN A 113 -9.07 -9.90 4.50
CA ASN A 113 -8.85 -9.27 3.21
C ASN A 113 -8.06 -10.20 2.27
N GLU A 114 -8.71 -11.25 1.82
CA GLU A 114 -8.09 -12.24 0.94
C GLU A 114 -7.60 -11.67 -0.40
N PRO A 115 -8.31 -10.77 -1.08
CA PRO A 115 -7.80 -10.21 -2.33
C PRO A 115 -6.45 -9.51 -2.17
N ALA A 116 -6.27 -8.72 -1.11
CA ALA A 116 -5.00 -8.05 -0.81
C ALA A 116 -3.91 -9.07 -0.46
N ARG A 117 -4.22 -10.05 0.39
CA ARG A 117 -3.26 -11.11 0.76
C ARG A 117 -2.74 -11.85 -0.46
N ARG A 118 -3.61 -12.20 -1.41
CA ARG A 118 -3.22 -12.88 -2.65
C ARG A 118 -2.28 -12.03 -3.50
N VAL A 119 -2.51 -10.72 -3.58
CA VAL A 119 -1.61 -9.80 -4.29
C VAL A 119 -0.22 -9.87 -3.66
N TYR A 120 -0.13 -9.75 -2.35
CA TYR A 120 1.15 -9.79 -1.64
C TYR A 120 1.85 -11.16 -1.77
N GLU A 121 1.13 -12.24 -1.61
CA GLU A 121 1.67 -13.61 -1.78
C GLU A 121 2.25 -13.82 -3.19
N ARG A 122 1.54 -13.38 -4.22
CA ARG A 122 2.01 -13.46 -5.61
C ARG A 122 3.25 -12.63 -5.89
N LEU A 123 3.45 -11.57 -5.13
CA LEU A 123 4.64 -10.72 -5.23
C LEU A 123 5.78 -11.17 -4.32
N GLY A 124 5.63 -12.32 -3.66
CA GLY A 124 6.68 -12.95 -2.88
C GLY A 124 6.73 -12.58 -1.41
N PHE A 125 5.69 -11.92 -0.88
CA PHE A 125 5.55 -11.72 0.56
C PHE A 125 5.16 -13.03 1.24
N VAL A 126 5.77 -13.27 2.39
CA VAL A 126 5.55 -14.47 3.20
C VAL A 126 5.01 -14.07 4.57
N GLU A 127 3.98 -14.76 5.04
CA GLU A 127 3.44 -14.58 6.38
C GLU A 127 4.46 -14.99 7.44
N TYR A 128 4.66 -14.14 8.45
CA TYR A 128 5.54 -14.43 9.57
C TYR A 128 4.87 -14.27 10.93
N GLY A 129 3.63 -13.79 11.00
CA GLY A 129 2.91 -13.63 12.25
C GLY A 129 1.47 -13.20 12.07
N LEU A 130 0.75 -13.22 13.18
CA LEU A 130 -0.63 -12.76 13.29
C LEU A 130 -0.74 -11.87 14.53
N GLU A 131 -1.21 -10.64 14.31
CA GLU A 131 -1.57 -9.74 15.40
C GLU A 131 -3.06 -9.83 15.67
N LYS A 132 -3.43 -10.44 16.80
CA LYS A 132 -4.83 -10.53 17.21
C LYS A 132 -5.32 -9.19 17.72
N LYS A 133 -6.57 -8.84 17.35
CA LYS A 133 -7.21 -7.57 17.73
C LYS A 133 -6.35 -6.36 17.35
N ALA A 134 -5.71 -6.41 16.20
CA ALA A 134 -4.86 -5.34 15.71
C ALA A 134 -5.64 -4.04 15.46
N LEU A 135 -6.88 -4.17 15.00
CA LEU A 135 -7.77 -3.05 14.73
C LEU A 135 -9.12 -3.25 15.43
N LYS A 136 -9.77 -2.15 15.78
CA LYS A 136 -11.14 -2.14 16.28
C LYS A 136 -11.93 -1.07 15.53
N GLN A 137 -13.05 -1.47 14.95
CA GLN A 137 -13.97 -0.57 14.26
C GLN A 137 -15.40 -0.96 14.58
N ASP A 138 -16.22 -0.01 14.98
CA ASP A 138 -17.65 -0.20 15.30
C ASP A 138 -17.89 -1.35 16.30
N GLY A 139 -17.02 -1.46 17.31
CA GLY A 139 -17.07 -2.51 18.34
C GLY A 139 -16.56 -3.87 17.88
N ARG A 140 -16.19 -4.05 16.61
CA ARG A 140 -15.64 -5.28 16.06
C ARG A 140 -14.11 -5.23 16.01
N TYR A 141 -13.47 -6.33 16.39
CA TYR A 141 -12.03 -6.51 16.29
C TYR A 141 -11.63 -7.19 14.99
N TYR A 142 -10.49 -6.78 14.46
CA TYR A 142 -9.88 -7.36 13.27
C TYR A 142 -8.46 -7.78 13.58
N ASP A 143 -8.11 -8.98 13.16
CA ASP A 143 -6.74 -9.47 13.22
C ASP A 143 -5.98 -9.03 11.96
N GLU A 144 -4.67 -8.84 12.08
CA GLU A 144 -3.82 -8.56 10.94
C GLU A 144 -2.78 -9.67 10.75
N VAL A 145 -2.65 -10.12 9.53
CA VAL A 145 -1.56 -10.99 9.10
C VAL A 145 -0.34 -10.13 8.83
N LEU A 146 0.80 -10.51 9.41
CA LEU A 146 2.07 -9.85 9.22
C LEU A 146 2.85 -10.56 8.13
N MET A 147 3.26 -9.83 7.10
CA MET A 147 3.97 -10.37 5.95
C MET A 147 5.27 -9.62 5.69
N ALA A 148 6.24 -10.30 5.14
CA ALA A 148 7.52 -9.71 4.76
C ALA A 148 8.03 -10.27 3.44
N LYS A 149 8.76 -9.42 2.72
CA LYS A 149 9.51 -9.80 1.52
C LYS A 149 10.95 -9.39 1.67
N ASP A 150 11.86 -10.35 1.58
CA ASP A 150 13.27 -10.09 1.47
C ASP A 150 13.61 -9.59 0.06
N LEU A 151 14.37 -8.51 -0.03
CA LEU A 151 14.78 -7.90 -1.30
C LEU A 151 16.21 -8.25 -1.69
N LYS A 152 16.99 -8.77 -0.76
CA LYS A 152 18.32 -9.32 -1.05
C LYS A 152 18.19 -10.81 -1.38
N PRO A 153 18.77 -11.27 -2.49
CA PRO A 153 18.88 -12.69 -2.72
C PRO A 153 19.69 -13.30 -1.56
N GLU A 154 19.21 -14.42 -1.05
CA GLU A 154 20.04 -15.23 -0.16
C GLU A 154 21.26 -15.68 -0.93
N ASP A 155 22.42 -15.43 -0.37
CA ASP A 155 23.68 -15.96 -0.90
C ASP A 155 23.76 -17.47 -0.71
#